data_ae8846761df6725c1f606dff63792137
#
_entry.id   ae8846761df6725c1f606dff63792137
#
_cell.length_a   1.000
_cell.length_b   1.000
_cell.length_c   1.000
_cell.angle_alpha   90.00
_cell.angle_beta   90.00
_cell.angle_gamma   90.00
#
_symmetry.space_group_name_H-M   'P 1'
#
loop_
_entity.id
_entity.type
_entity.pdbx_description
1 polymer ?
#
loop_
_entity_poly.entity_id
_entity_poly.type
_entity_poly.pdbx_seq_one_letter_code
_entity_poly.pdbx_strand_id
1 'polypeptide(L)'
;MLPLLLTTLLPIILLIALGTVLRVRGVLGETFWPGAERLSYYVLLPALFLHGLATANLDGVPVLGMVGVLMLSTVLGALLLVLYQGAVNHDGADFTSVFQGGVRFNNYIGATLAAGLYGSAGIALAAVANAAIVPLVNLLCVLVFARFSARHSSPITVLRAIFANPLIVGCAGGLLLRVTGLGLPPGLEPTVKALGQAALPLGLLCVGAALGGARLGHQVRPLVAASAFKFLVMPLTTWGLCRLLGLGGQAAVVAVLFQALPTASSSYVMARQMGGNAPLMATIIALQTVAAAVTLPLVLSLALS
;
A
#
# COMPACT_ATOMS: atom_id res chain seq x y z
N MET A 1 -4.46 20.99 -13.20
CA MET A 1 -4.66 19.91 -12.23
C MET A 1 -5.41 18.71 -12.83
N LEU A 2 -6.64 18.88 -13.35
CA LEU A 2 -7.42 17.78 -13.94
C LEU A 2 -6.68 16.99 -15.05
N PRO A 3 -6.01 17.61 -16.04
CA PRO A 3 -5.25 16.87 -17.04
C PRO A 3 -4.12 16.02 -16.44
N LEU A 4 -3.38 16.53 -15.45
CA LEU A 4 -2.32 15.80 -14.78
C LEU A 4 -2.88 14.55 -14.03
N LEU A 5 -4.00 14.70 -13.34
CA LEU A 5 -4.66 13.58 -12.67
C LEU A 5 -5.15 12.53 -13.68
N LEU A 6 -5.75 12.96 -14.79
CA LEU A 6 -6.21 12.05 -15.84
C LEU A 6 -5.05 11.30 -16.49
N THR A 7 -3.97 11.98 -16.85
CA THR A 7 -2.79 11.33 -17.47
C THR A 7 -2.10 10.36 -16.53
N THR A 8 -2.15 10.60 -15.22
CA THR A 8 -1.54 9.70 -14.21
C THR A 8 -2.45 8.52 -13.86
N LEU A 9 -3.78 8.74 -13.76
CA LEU A 9 -4.73 7.71 -13.33
C LEU A 9 -5.16 6.80 -14.48
N LEU A 10 -5.29 7.32 -15.70
CA LEU A 10 -5.76 6.54 -16.84
C LEU A 10 -4.91 5.29 -17.12
N PRO A 11 -3.57 5.36 -17.17
CA PRO A 11 -2.74 4.16 -17.33
C PRO A 11 -2.95 3.12 -16.23
N ILE A 12 -3.14 3.57 -14.98
CA ILE A 12 -3.39 2.67 -13.84
C ILE A 12 -4.71 1.94 -14.03
N ILE A 13 -5.78 2.67 -14.38
CA ILE A 13 -7.12 2.10 -14.61
C ILE A 13 -7.06 1.12 -15.78
N LEU A 14 -6.39 1.47 -16.88
CA LEU A 14 -6.25 0.61 -18.05
C LEU A 14 -5.48 -0.68 -17.76
N LEU A 15 -4.38 -0.61 -16.99
CA LEU A 15 -3.61 -1.79 -16.62
C LEU A 15 -4.40 -2.70 -15.65
N ILE A 16 -5.13 -2.13 -14.71
CA ILE A 16 -6.01 -2.89 -13.81
C ILE A 16 -7.14 -3.55 -14.63
N ALA A 17 -7.80 -2.80 -15.52
CA ALA A 17 -8.84 -3.34 -16.40
C ALA A 17 -8.31 -4.45 -17.30
N LEU A 18 -7.12 -4.26 -17.90
CA LEU A 18 -6.46 -5.28 -18.72
C LEU A 18 -6.18 -6.55 -17.91
N GLY A 19 -5.63 -6.43 -16.70
CA GLY A 19 -5.41 -7.58 -15.82
C GLY A 19 -6.69 -8.35 -15.49
N THR A 20 -7.79 -7.62 -15.24
CA THR A 20 -9.12 -8.21 -15.04
C THR A 20 -9.58 -8.98 -16.28
N VAL A 21 -9.48 -8.37 -17.46
CA VAL A 21 -9.87 -8.99 -18.75
C VAL A 21 -9.05 -10.23 -19.05
N LEU A 22 -7.73 -10.17 -18.91
CA LEU A 22 -6.82 -11.29 -19.15
C LEU A 22 -7.18 -12.50 -18.27
N ARG A 23 -7.52 -12.26 -17.01
CA ARG A 23 -7.93 -13.33 -16.10
C ARG A 23 -9.31 -13.89 -16.44
N VAL A 24 -10.31 -13.03 -16.60
CA VAL A 24 -11.69 -13.45 -16.88
C VAL A 24 -11.79 -14.19 -18.22
N ARG A 25 -11.00 -13.78 -19.21
CA ARG A 25 -10.93 -14.46 -20.52
C ARG A 25 -10.07 -15.72 -20.50
N GLY A 26 -9.38 -16.03 -19.41
CA GLY A 26 -8.52 -17.21 -19.31
C GLY A 26 -7.29 -17.17 -20.25
N VAL A 27 -6.86 -15.99 -20.70
CA VAL A 27 -5.68 -15.83 -21.59
C VAL A 27 -4.43 -16.35 -20.91
N LEU A 28 -4.30 -16.15 -19.60
CA LEU A 28 -3.24 -16.68 -18.76
C LEU A 28 -3.83 -17.63 -17.73
N GLY A 29 -3.15 -18.77 -17.52
CA GLY A 29 -3.61 -19.79 -16.58
C GLY A 29 -3.74 -19.28 -15.15
N GLU A 30 -4.62 -19.88 -14.35
CA GLU A 30 -4.87 -19.48 -12.96
C GLU A 30 -3.60 -19.53 -12.08
N THR A 31 -2.65 -20.41 -12.40
CA THR A 31 -1.36 -20.55 -11.68
C THR A 31 -0.38 -19.43 -11.98
N PHE A 32 -0.55 -18.70 -13.10
CA PHE A 32 0.31 -17.58 -13.49
C PHE A 32 0.22 -16.43 -12.49
N TRP A 33 -0.98 -16.04 -12.08
CA TRP A 33 -1.22 -14.84 -11.28
C TRP A 33 -0.54 -14.86 -9.90
N PRO A 34 -0.64 -15.95 -9.12
CA PRO A 34 0.11 -16.05 -7.87
C PRO A 34 1.63 -16.01 -8.06
N GLY A 35 2.15 -16.60 -9.14
CA GLY A 35 3.56 -16.54 -9.49
C GLY A 35 4.02 -15.13 -9.84
N ALA A 36 3.26 -14.43 -10.68
CA ALA A 36 3.51 -13.05 -11.07
C ALA A 36 3.46 -12.08 -9.88
N GLU A 37 2.48 -12.25 -8.97
CA GLU A 37 2.38 -11.47 -7.73
C GLU A 37 3.59 -11.69 -6.83
N ARG A 38 4.02 -12.95 -6.66
CA ARG A 38 5.22 -13.27 -5.88
C ARG A 38 6.48 -12.66 -6.49
N LEU A 39 6.68 -12.77 -7.80
CA LEU A 39 7.81 -12.15 -8.50
C LEU A 39 7.80 -10.64 -8.28
N SER A 40 6.65 -10.00 -8.50
CA SER A 40 6.49 -8.56 -8.33
C SER A 40 6.80 -8.11 -6.89
N TYR A 41 6.33 -8.84 -5.89
CA TYR A 41 6.48 -8.47 -4.48
C TYR A 41 7.88 -8.77 -3.92
N TYR A 42 8.48 -9.92 -4.28
CA TYR A 42 9.75 -10.37 -3.70
C TYR A 42 10.99 -9.86 -4.45
N VAL A 43 10.86 -9.50 -5.72
CA VAL A 43 11.99 -9.12 -6.58
C VAL A 43 11.82 -7.74 -7.18
N LEU A 44 10.74 -7.53 -7.94
CA LEU A 44 10.63 -6.34 -8.79
C LEU A 44 10.39 -5.06 -7.96
N LEU A 45 9.47 -5.08 -7.01
CA LEU A 45 9.15 -3.92 -6.19
C LEU A 45 10.29 -3.54 -5.22
N PRO A 46 10.98 -4.49 -4.55
CA PRO A 46 12.22 -4.20 -3.84
C PRO A 46 13.31 -3.58 -4.72
N ALA A 47 13.49 -4.05 -5.95
CA ALA A 47 14.44 -3.46 -6.90
C ALA A 47 14.05 -2.02 -7.25
N LEU A 48 12.75 -1.74 -7.44
CA LEU A 48 12.26 -0.38 -7.69
C LEU A 48 12.62 0.57 -6.54
N PHE A 49 12.36 0.16 -5.30
CA PHE A 49 12.61 1.01 -4.12
C PHE A 49 14.09 1.14 -3.81
N LEU A 50 14.86 0.07 -3.98
CA LEU A 50 16.31 0.10 -3.84
C LEU A 50 16.92 1.11 -4.83
N HIS A 51 16.60 1.00 -6.12
CA HIS A 51 17.08 1.93 -7.14
C HIS A 51 16.59 3.36 -6.86
N GLY A 52 15.29 3.51 -6.55
CA GLY A 52 14.68 4.82 -6.29
C GLY A 52 15.34 5.56 -5.13
N LEU A 53 15.64 4.88 -4.00
CA LEU A 53 16.31 5.50 -2.85
C LEU A 53 17.81 5.71 -3.08
N ALA A 54 18.49 4.78 -3.76
CA ALA A 54 19.93 4.90 -4.02
C ALA A 54 20.26 6.06 -4.97
N THR A 55 19.35 6.40 -5.92
CA THR A 55 19.62 7.38 -6.99
C THR A 55 18.86 8.70 -6.86
N ALA A 56 17.83 8.76 -5.98
CA ALA A 56 17.02 9.97 -5.85
C ALA A 56 17.76 11.09 -5.14
N ASN A 57 17.55 12.31 -5.61
CA ASN A 57 17.90 13.50 -4.83
C ASN A 57 16.74 13.82 -3.87
N LEU A 58 17.00 13.64 -2.56
CA LEU A 58 16.08 13.99 -1.47
C LEU A 58 16.53 15.24 -0.71
N ASP A 59 17.45 16.02 -1.27
CA ASP A 59 17.95 17.23 -0.61
C ASP A 59 16.80 18.24 -0.46
N GLY A 60 16.65 18.78 0.75
CA GLY A 60 15.55 19.68 1.08
C GLY A 60 14.19 19.02 1.31
N VAL A 61 14.05 17.70 1.11
CA VAL A 61 12.80 16.98 1.43
C VAL A 61 12.76 16.69 2.93
N PRO A 62 11.68 17.05 3.65
CA PRO A 62 11.54 16.79 5.09
C PRO A 62 11.19 15.31 5.37
N VAL A 63 12.12 14.39 5.07
CA VAL A 63 11.91 12.93 5.17
C VAL A 63 11.50 12.52 6.58
N LEU A 64 12.16 13.04 7.62
CA LEU A 64 11.82 12.71 9.01
C LEU A 64 10.42 13.21 9.39
N GLY A 65 10.03 14.40 8.93
CA GLY A 65 8.68 14.93 9.12
C GLY A 65 7.62 14.05 8.45
N MET A 66 7.90 13.61 7.21
CA MET A 66 7.01 12.69 6.48
C MET A 66 6.87 11.34 7.21
N VAL A 67 7.98 10.75 7.66
CA VAL A 67 7.97 9.50 8.44
C VAL A 67 7.15 9.67 9.73
N GLY A 68 7.37 10.76 10.47
CA GLY A 68 6.64 11.07 11.70
C GLY A 68 5.13 11.19 11.47
N VAL A 69 4.72 11.96 10.45
CA VAL A 69 3.30 12.11 10.07
C VAL A 69 2.68 10.75 9.70
N LEU A 70 3.37 9.95 8.89
CA LEU A 70 2.87 8.65 8.43
C LEU A 70 2.73 7.65 9.58
N MET A 71 3.72 7.58 10.46
CA MET A 71 3.64 6.70 11.63
C MET A 71 2.54 7.13 12.59
N LEU A 72 2.46 8.43 12.90
CA LEU A 72 1.45 8.96 13.82
C LEU A 72 0.04 8.80 13.27
N SER A 73 -0.21 9.13 11.99
CA SER A 73 -1.52 8.94 11.36
C SER A 73 -1.93 7.47 11.32
N THR A 74 -0.98 6.56 11.06
CA THR A 74 -1.25 5.11 11.06
C THR A 74 -1.64 4.62 12.46
N VAL A 75 -0.92 5.05 13.51
CA VAL A 75 -1.23 4.69 14.90
C VAL A 75 -2.59 5.26 15.32
N LEU A 76 -2.85 6.53 15.02
CA LEU A 76 -4.14 7.16 15.34
C LEU A 76 -5.29 6.48 14.60
N GLY A 77 -5.15 6.18 13.31
CA GLY A 77 -6.16 5.46 12.55
C GLY A 77 -6.41 4.05 13.09
N ALA A 78 -5.34 3.33 13.46
CA ALA A 78 -5.45 2.02 14.09
C ALA A 78 -6.17 2.09 15.45
N LEU A 79 -5.83 3.08 16.28
CA LEU A 79 -6.49 3.31 17.57
C LEU A 79 -7.98 3.61 17.39
N LEU A 80 -8.33 4.50 16.45
CA LEU A 80 -9.72 4.82 16.15
C LEU A 80 -10.50 3.59 15.65
N LEU A 81 -9.89 2.69 14.88
CA LEU A 81 -10.50 1.43 14.47
C LEU A 81 -10.75 0.49 15.65
N VAL A 82 -9.81 0.40 16.59
CA VAL A 82 -10.00 -0.42 17.80
C VAL A 82 -11.09 0.16 18.70
N LEU A 83 -11.16 1.49 18.85
CA LEU A 83 -12.24 2.16 19.58
C LEU A 83 -13.60 1.95 18.89
N TYR A 84 -13.65 2.03 17.56
CA TYR A 84 -14.84 1.72 16.78
C TYR A 84 -15.31 0.28 17.02
N GLN A 85 -14.39 -0.69 17.07
CA GLN A 85 -14.73 -2.09 17.42
C GLN A 85 -15.37 -2.20 18.79
N GLY A 86 -14.85 -1.48 19.78
CA GLY A 86 -15.43 -1.46 21.13
C GLY A 86 -16.88 -0.94 21.17
N ALA A 87 -17.24 -0.04 20.24
CA ALA A 87 -18.59 0.53 20.15
C ALA A 87 -19.55 -0.35 19.33
N VAL A 88 -19.08 -1.00 18.26
CA VAL A 88 -19.93 -1.73 17.29
C VAL A 88 -19.96 -3.23 17.54
N ASN A 89 -18.89 -3.77 18.12
CA ASN A 89 -18.71 -5.17 18.48
C ASN A 89 -18.95 -6.16 17.30
N HIS A 90 -18.22 -5.95 16.19
CA HIS A 90 -18.19 -6.93 15.10
C HIS A 90 -17.65 -8.28 15.57
N ASP A 91 -18.01 -9.35 14.86
CA ASP A 91 -17.30 -10.61 15.02
C ASP A 91 -15.79 -10.43 14.84
N GLY A 92 -14.98 -11.14 15.65
CA GLY A 92 -13.54 -10.93 15.67
C GLY A 92 -12.85 -11.15 14.32
N ALA A 93 -13.28 -12.18 13.57
CA ALA A 93 -12.73 -12.45 12.23
C ALA A 93 -13.11 -11.35 11.23
N ASP A 94 -14.32 -10.80 11.32
CA ASP A 94 -14.79 -9.68 10.50
C ASP A 94 -13.99 -8.43 10.82
N PHE A 95 -13.82 -8.13 12.12
CA PHE A 95 -13.07 -6.95 12.55
C PHE A 95 -11.61 -6.99 12.07
N THR A 96 -10.92 -8.14 12.12
CA THR A 96 -9.55 -8.25 11.59
C THR A 96 -9.47 -7.88 10.11
N SER A 97 -10.51 -8.19 9.33
CA SER A 97 -10.61 -7.82 7.92
C SER A 97 -10.93 -6.33 7.73
N VAL A 98 -11.84 -5.76 8.55
CA VAL A 98 -12.11 -4.31 8.60
C VAL A 98 -10.85 -3.53 8.95
N PHE A 99 -10.11 -3.98 9.97
CA PHE A 99 -8.87 -3.34 10.41
C PHE A 99 -7.84 -3.31 9.28
N GLN A 100 -7.57 -4.45 8.63
CA GLN A 100 -6.67 -4.50 7.48
C GLN A 100 -7.15 -3.58 6.34
N GLY A 101 -8.45 -3.60 6.05
CA GLY A 101 -9.07 -2.73 5.04
C GLY A 101 -8.88 -1.24 5.34
N GLY A 102 -8.84 -0.86 6.62
CA GLY A 102 -8.62 0.52 7.05
C GLY A 102 -7.16 0.96 7.03
N VAL A 103 -6.20 0.09 7.43
CA VAL A 103 -4.80 0.53 7.62
C VAL A 103 -3.84 0.08 6.51
N ARG A 104 -4.07 -1.06 5.85
CA ARG A 104 -3.18 -1.54 4.78
C ARG A 104 -3.42 -0.76 3.48
N PHE A 105 -2.44 -0.79 2.59
CA PHE A 105 -2.49 -0.04 1.34
C PHE A 105 -1.82 -0.79 0.19
N ASN A 106 -2.20 -0.46 -1.04
CA ASN A 106 -1.69 -1.06 -2.26
C ASN A 106 -0.44 -0.33 -2.74
N ASN A 107 0.72 -0.97 -2.58
CA ASN A 107 2.02 -0.44 -2.94
C ASN A 107 2.14 -0.11 -4.44
N TYR A 108 1.55 -0.93 -5.32
CA TYR A 108 1.66 -0.76 -6.76
C TYR A 108 0.94 0.51 -7.22
N ILE A 109 -0.29 0.71 -6.75
CA ILE A 109 -1.07 1.94 -7.04
C ILE A 109 -0.34 3.15 -6.48
N GLY A 110 0.13 3.08 -5.22
CA GLY A 110 0.84 4.18 -4.56
C GLY A 110 2.12 4.58 -5.27
N ALA A 111 2.98 3.61 -5.58
CA ALA A 111 4.24 3.88 -6.28
C ALA A 111 4.01 4.40 -7.71
N THR A 112 3.01 3.88 -8.42
CA THR A 112 2.68 4.36 -9.78
C THR A 112 2.15 5.80 -9.76
N LEU A 113 1.26 6.13 -8.82
CA LEU A 113 0.74 7.50 -8.66
C LEU A 113 1.86 8.47 -8.26
N ALA A 114 2.69 8.11 -7.29
CA ALA A 114 3.80 8.95 -6.87
C ALA A 114 4.81 9.17 -8.02
N ALA A 115 5.11 8.12 -8.78
CA ALA A 115 5.95 8.20 -9.97
C ALA A 115 5.34 9.09 -11.06
N GLY A 116 4.05 8.98 -11.29
CA GLY A 116 3.33 9.81 -12.27
C GLY A 116 3.26 11.28 -11.89
N LEU A 117 3.15 11.59 -10.58
CA LEU A 117 3.11 12.96 -10.09
C LEU A 117 4.48 13.63 -10.04
N TYR A 118 5.52 12.90 -9.63
CA TYR A 118 6.81 13.46 -9.25
C TYR A 118 8.03 12.73 -9.85
N GLY A 119 7.81 11.81 -10.79
CA GLY A 119 8.91 11.06 -11.43
C GLY A 119 9.75 10.26 -10.44
N SER A 120 11.07 10.34 -10.56
CA SER A 120 12.02 9.64 -9.68
C SER A 120 11.93 10.08 -8.22
N ALA A 121 11.67 11.36 -7.95
CA ALA A 121 11.43 11.88 -6.60
C ALA A 121 10.17 11.21 -5.99
N GLY A 122 9.11 11.03 -6.77
CA GLY A 122 7.91 10.31 -6.34
C GLY A 122 8.18 8.87 -5.96
N ILE A 123 9.01 8.15 -6.73
CA ILE A 123 9.41 6.77 -6.39
C ILE A 123 10.17 6.73 -5.07
N ALA A 124 11.08 7.68 -4.84
CA ALA A 124 11.83 7.76 -3.59
C ALA A 124 10.93 8.07 -2.39
N LEU A 125 10.00 9.02 -2.53
CA LEU A 125 9.01 9.32 -1.49
C LEU A 125 8.08 8.11 -1.22
N ALA A 126 7.70 7.38 -2.26
CA ALA A 126 6.95 6.13 -2.11
C ALA A 126 7.75 5.08 -1.35
N ALA A 127 9.06 4.97 -1.59
CA ALA A 127 9.93 4.06 -0.85
C ALA A 127 10.05 4.48 0.63
N VAL A 128 10.18 5.78 0.91
CA VAL A 128 10.17 6.32 2.29
C VAL A 128 8.83 5.99 2.99
N ALA A 129 7.69 6.22 2.32
CA ALA A 129 6.38 5.89 2.85
C ALA A 129 6.26 4.39 3.18
N ASN A 130 6.73 3.52 2.27
CA ASN A 130 6.74 2.08 2.50
C ASN A 130 7.62 1.69 3.69
N ALA A 131 8.84 2.23 3.78
CA ALA A 131 9.74 1.97 4.89
C ALA A 131 9.15 2.37 6.25
N ALA A 132 8.39 3.47 6.28
CA ALA A 132 7.71 3.95 7.49
C ALA A 132 6.50 3.10 7.87
N ILE A 133 5.58 2.85 6.91
CA ILE A 133 4.25 2.31 7.22
C ILE A 133 4.25 0.78 7.25
N VAL A 134 4.97 0.10 6.34
CA VAL A 134 4.84 -1.37 6.17
C VAL A 134 5.21 -2.15 7.44
N PRO A 135 6.33 -1.86 8.14
CA PRO A 135 6.65 -2.55 9.40
C PRO A 135 5.58 -2.33 10.47
N LEU A 136 5.14 -1.06 10.61
CA LEU A 136 4.17 -0.64 11.61
C LEU A 136 2.81 -1.29 11.37
N VAL A 137 2.30 -1.25 10.14
CA VAL A 137 1.00 -1.85 9.78
C VAL A 137 1.03 -3.37 9.95
N ASN A 138 2.12 -4.04 9.58
CA ASN A 138 2.25 -5.48 9.79
C ASN A 138 2.22 -5.82 11.29
N LEU A 139 2.95 -5.08 12.13
CA LEU A 139 2.92 -5.24 13.58
C LEU A 139 1.49 -5.04 14.13
N LEU A 140 0.85 -3.92 13.78
CA LEU A 140 -0.51 -3.60 14.24
C LEU A 140 -1.53 -4.65 13.80
N CYS A 141 -1.46 -5.11 12.55
CA CYS A 141 -2.33 -6.19 12.06
C CYS A 141 -2.15 -7.46 12.88
N VAL A 142 -0.92 -7.88 13.15
CA VAL A 142 -0.68 -9.09 13.93
C VAL A 142 -1.17 -8.95 15.37
N LEU A 143 -0.99 -7.79 16.00
CA LEU A 143 -1.53 -7.53 17.34
C LEU A 143 -3.06 -7.63 17.36
N VAL A 144 -3.72 -7.08 16.34
CA VAL A 144 -5.18 -7.16 16.19
C VAL A 144 -5.63 -8.59 15.94
N PHE A 145 -4.94 -9.35 15.08
CA PHE A 145 -5.21 -10.78 14.91
C PHE A 145 -5.02 -11.57 16.19
N ALA A 146 -3.96 -11.33 16.94
CA ALA A 146 -3.70 -12.00 18.22
C ALA A 146 -4.79 -11.73 19.26
N ARG A 147 -5.41 -10.53 19.22
CA ARG A 147 -6.46 -10.15 20.17
C ARG A 147 -7.85 -10.61 19.77
N PHE A 148 -8.18 -10.60 18.48
CA PHE A 148 -9.55 -10.77 17.98
C PHE A 148 -9.77 -12.04 17.14
N SER A 149 -8.71 -12.72 16.68
CA SER A 149 -8.82 -13.99 15.95
C SER A 149 -8.68 -15.19 16.88
N ALA A 150 -9.27 -16.30 16.48
CA ALA A 150 -9.15 -17.58 17.20
C ALA A 150 -7.75 -18.24 17.09
N ARG A 151 -6.89 -17.75 16.17
CA ARG A 151 -5.53 -18.28 15.97
C ARG A 151 -4.49 -17.36 16.60
N HIS A 152 -3.69 -17.91 17.52
CA HIS A 152 -2.60 -17.18 18.16
C HIS A 152 -1.33 -17.24 17.29
N SER A 153 -0.71 -16.10 17.04
CA SER A 153 0.59 -16.00 16.37
C SER A 153 1.70 -15.72 17.39
N SER A 154 2.84 -16.41 17.26
CA SER A 154 3.99 -16.15 18.12
C SER A 154 4.62 -14.78 17.84
N PRO A 155 5.03 -14.00 18.85
CA PRO A 155 5.75 -12.74 18.67
C PRO A 155 7.01 -12.85 17.82
N ILE A 156 7.71 -13.97 17.91
CA ILE A 156 8.93 -14.24 17.12
C ILE A 156 8.58 -14.34 15.62
N THR A 157 7.45 -14.96 15.28
CA THR A 157 6.98 -15.06 13.89
C THR A 157 6.71 -13.67 13.30
N VAL A 158 6.17 -12.76 14.12
CA VAL A 158 5.92 -11.36 13.73
C VAL A 158 7.23 -10.63 13.45
N LEU A 159 8.17 -10.71 14.38
CA LEU A 159 9.47 -10.03 14.25
C LEU A 159 10.21 -10.52 13.01
N ARG A 160 10.26 -11.85 12.81
CA ARG A 160 10.85 -12.46 11.62
C ARG A 160 10.18 -11.98 10.33
N ALA A 161 8.85 -11.87 10.31
CA ALA A 161 8.11 -11.40 9.14
C ALA A 161 8.41 -9.93 8.80
N ILE A 162 8.68 -9.08 9.80
CA ILE A 162 9.09 -7.68 9.59
C ILE A 162 10.49 -7.62 8.97
N PHE A 163 11.47 -8.27 9.58
CA PHE A 163 12.86 -8.21 9.10
C PHE A 163 13.10 -8.97 7.80
N ALA A 164 12.31 -10.00 7.50
CA ALA A 164 12.34 -10.71 6.23
C ALA A 164 11.46 -10.08 5.14
N ASN A 165 10.85 -8.91 5.40
CA ASN A 165 10.02 -8.25 4.41
C ASN A 165 10.86 -7.70 3.25
N PRO A 166 10.65 -8.16 2.00
CA PRO A 166 11.49 -7.79 0.87
C PRO A 166 11.45 -6.30 0.55
N LEU A 167 10.32 -5.61 0.84
CA LEU A 167 10.21 -4.17 0.63
C LEU A 167 11.09 -3.40 1.63
N ILE A 168 11.13 -3.84 2.89
CA ILE A 168 11.99 -3.23 3.92
C ILE A 168 13.45 -3.44 3.55
N VAL A 169 13.82 -4.65 3.11
CA VAL A 169 15.20 -4.96 2.67
C VAL A 169 15.59 -4.08 1.48
N GLY A 170 14.70 -3.94 0.47
CA GLY A 170 14.95 -3.05 -0.68
C GLY A 170 15.13 -1.59 -0.28
N CYS A 171 14.24 -1.07 0.59
CA CYS A 171 14.34 0.30 1.10
C CYS A 171 15.61 0.52 1.94
N ALA A 172 15.93 -0.40 2.85
CA ALA A 172 17.13 -0.30 3.69
C ALA A 172 18.41 -0.37 2.86
N GLY A 173 18.48 -1.26 1.88
CA GLY A 173 19.60 -1.35 0.93
C GLY A 173 19.79 -0.08 0.13
N GLY A 174 18.73 0.50 -0.43
CA GLY A 174 18.77 1.75 -1.18
C GLY A 174 19.23 2.94 -0.31
N LEU A 175 18.71 3.02 0.91
CA LEU A 175 19.12 4.06 1.86
C LEU A 175 20.60 3.91 2.28
N LEU A 176 21.05 2.67 2.53
CA LEU A 176 22.45 2.38 2.86
C LEU A 176 23.39 2.81 1.74
N LEU A 177 23.08 2.44 0.49
CA LEU A 177 23.88 2.85 -0.69
C LEU A 177 23.96 4.38 -0.83
N ARG A 178 22.88 5.08 -0.54
CA ARG A 178 22.83 6.53 -0.56
C ARG A 178 23.70 7.15 0.56
N VAL A 179 23.52 6.72 1.81
CA VAL A 179 24.23 7.29 2.98
C VAL A 179 25.72 7.02 2.91
N THR A 180 26.13 5.86 2.42
CA THR A 180 27.55 5.51 2.25
C THR A 180 28.19 6.19 1.03
N GLY A 181 27.41 6.76 0.11
CA GLY A 181 27.91 7.32 -1.13
C GLY A 181 28.44 6.29 -2.14
N LEU A 182 28.30 4.99 -1.85
CA LEU A 182 28.79 3.92 -2.71
C LEU A 182 28.04 3.85 -4.05
N GLY A 183 26.75 4.24 -4.06
CA GLY A 183 25.89 4.11 -5.22
C GLY A 183 25.67 2.65 -5.67
N LEU A 184 24.94 2.46 -6.75
CA LEU A 184 24.82 1.14 -7.38
C LEU A 184 26.02 0.91 -8.30
N PRO A 185 26.68 -0.28 -8.25
CA PRO A 185 27.74 -0.60 -9.18
C PRO A 185 27.29 -0.43 -10.64
N PRO A 186 28.11 0.15 -11.55
CA PRO A 186 27.71 0.48 -12.91
C PRO A 186 27.16 -0.71 -13.71
N GLY A 187 27.64 -1.93 -13.43
CA GLY A 187 27.15 -3.16 -14.08
C GLY A 187 25.80 -3.66 -13.53
N LEU A 188 25.44 -3.35 -12.28
CA LEU A 188 24.19 -3.78 -11.63
C LEU A 188 23.06 -2.75 -11.79
N GLU A 189 23.38 -1.47 -11.87
CA GLU A 189 22.38 -0.41 -11.92
C GLU A 189 21.36 -0.60 -13.07
N PRO A 190 21.76 -0.86 -14.33
CA PRO A 190 20.82 -1.08 -15.42
C PRO A 190 19.88 -2.28 -15.16
N THR A 191 20.41 -3.35 -14.57
CA THR A 191 19.62 -4.55 -14.25
C THR A 191 18.60 -4.27 -13.16
N VAL A 192 19.02 -3.64 -12.06
CA VAL A 192 18.11 -3.27 -10.95
C VAL A 192 17.04 -2.28 -11.44
N LYS A 193 17.42 -1.31 -12.28
CA LYS A 193 16.50 -0.36 -12.91
C LYS A 193 15.46 -1.07 -13.78
N ALA A 194 15.89 -1.99 -14.64
CA ALA A 194 15.00 -2.75 -15.53
C ALA A 194 14.01 -3.60 -14.72
N LEU A 195 14.48 -4.31 -13.69
CA LEU A 195 13.60 -5.05 -12.78
C LEU A 195 12.61 -4.13 -12.10
N GLY A 196 13.06 -2.98 -11.59
CA GLY A 196 12.19 -1.99 -10.95
C GLY A 196 11.12 -1.45 -11.90
N GLN A 197 11.46 -1.18 -13.16
CA GLN A 197 10.51 -0.68 -14.16
C GLN A 197 9.40 -1.70 -14.47
N ALA A 198 9.70 -3.01 -14.43
CA ALA A 198 8.72 -4.06 -14.63
C ALA A 198 7.74 -4.21 -13.45
N ALA A 199 8.09 -3.70 -12.25
CA ALA A 199 7.31 -3.86 -11.03
C ALA A 199 5.89 -3.29 -11.14
N LEU A 200 5.77 -2.05 -11.61
CA LEU A 200 4.52 -1.31 -11.60
C LEU A 200 3.51 -1.87 -12.61
N PRO A 201 3.84 -2.09 -13.89
CA PRO A 201 2.91 -2.67 -14.84
C PRO A 201 2.44 -4.06 -14.42
N LEU A 202 3.38 -4.95 -14.07
CA LEU A 202 3.03 -6.33 -13.68
C LEU A 202 2.21 -6.36 -12.39
N GLY A 203 2.57 -5.52 -11.40
CA GLY A 203 1.81 -5.39 -10.16
C GLY A 203 0.37 -4.92 -10.38
N LEU A 204 0.14 -3.92 -11.25
CA LEU A 204 -1.20 -3.43 -11.57
C LEU A 204 -2.03 -4.46 -12.35
N LEU A 205 -1.42 -5.23 -13.24
CA LEU A 205 -2.08 -6.37 -13.90
C LEU A 205 -2.52 -7.42 -12.86
N CYS A 206 -1.67 -7.74 -11.87
CA CYS A 206 -2.02 -8.65 -10.78
C CYS A 206 -3.17 -8.12 -9.92
N VAL A 207 -3.19 -6.81 -9.63
CA VAL A 207 -4.32 -6.15 -8.92
C VAL A 207 -5.62 -6.34 -9.71
N GLY A 208 -5.58 -6.09 -11.03
CA GLY A 208 -6.74 -6.28 -11.90
C GLY A 208 -7.21 -7.74 -11.96
N ALA A 209 -6.26 -8.67 -12.06
CA ALA A 209 -6.57 -10.10 -12.02
C ALA A 209 -7.26 -10.49 -10.69
N ALA A 210 -6.80 -9.96 -9.57
CA ALA A 210 -7.43 -10.20 -8.27
C ALA A 210 -8.91 -9.75 -8.24
N LEU A 211 -9.24 -8.61 -8.88
CA LEU A 211 -10.62 -8.14 -9.03
C LEU A 211 -11.48 -9.12 -9.83
N GLY A 212 -10.97 -9.64 -10.96
CA GLY A 212 -11.69 -10.59 -11.82
C GLY A 212 -12.03 -11.93 -11.13
N GLY A 213 -11.32 -12.28 -10.05
CA GLY A 213 -11.59 -13.48 -9.25
C GLY A 213 -12.35 -13.23 -7.95
N ALA A 214 -12.71 -12.00 -7.64
CA ALA A 214 -13.38 -11.65 -6.38
C ALA A 214 -14.86 -12.11 -6.38
N ARG A 215 -15.25 -12.85 -5.33
CA ARG A 215 -16.65 -13.13 -5.04
C ARG A 215 -17.14 -12.14 -4.00
N LEU A 216 -18.10 -11.30 -4.36
CA LEU A 216 -18.65 -10.27 -3.48
C LEU A 216 -19.48 -10.91 -2.35
N GLY A 217 -19.13 -10.64 -1.11
CA GLY A 217 -19.90 -11.02 0.06
C GLY A 217 -20.97 -9.97 0.40
N HIS A 218 -22.01 -10.38 1.16
CA HIS A 218 -23.16 -9.53 1.47
C HIS A 218 -23.03 -8.70 2.78
N GLN A 219 -21.85 -8.64 3.39
CA GLN A 219 -21.64 -7.95 4.68
C GLN A 219 -21.42 -6.45 4.48
N VAL A 220 -22.50 -5.67 4.39
CA VAL A 220 -22.46 -4.24 4.06
C VAL A 220 -21.79 -3.41 5.17
N ARG A 221 -22.15 -3.64 6.45
CA ARG A 221 -21.62 -2.83 7.57
C ARG A 221 -20.10 -2.87 7.70
N PRO A 222 -19.43 -4.04 7.80
CA PRO A 222 -17.97 -4.12 7.85
C PRO A 222 -17.31 -3.51 6.62
N LEU A 223 -17.89 -3.71 5.44
CA LEU A 223 -17.40 -3.20 4.17
C LEU A 223 -17.40 -1.66 4.13
N VAL A 224 -18.52 -1.05 4.54
CA VAL A 224 -18.65 0.42 4.62
C VAL A 224 -17.69 0.98 5.66
N ALA A 225 -17.58 0.34 6.84
CA ALA A 225 -16.65 0.77 7.88
C ALA A 225 -15.20 0.78 7.40
N ALA A 226 -14.71 -0.34 6.82
CA ALA A 226 -13.36 -0.42 6.28
C ALA A 226 -13.08 0.67 5.24
N SER A 227 -14.05 0.93 4.35
CA SER A 227 -13.91 1.91 3.28
C SER A 227 -13.98 3.36 3.79
N ALA A 228 -14.85 3.64 4.76
CA ALA A 228 -14.94 4.95 5.40
C ALA A 228 -13.64 5.29 6.14
N PHE A 229 -13.09 4.34 6.91
CA PHE A 229 -11.79 4.55 7.54
C PHE A 229 -10.70 4.80 6.50
N LYS A 230 -10.65 4.01 5.44
CA LYS A 230 -9.60 4.12 4.42
C LYS A 230 -9.67 5.42 3.63
N PHE A 231 -10.86 5.83 3.21
CA PHE A 231 -10.99 6.95 2.26
C PHE A 231 -11.33 8.29 2.91
N LEU A 232 -11.74 8.28 4.19
CA LEU A 232 -12.06 9.51 4.92
C LEU A 232 -11.14 9.69 6.13
N VAL A 233 -11.17 8.74 7.08
CA VAL A 233 -10.46 8.92 8.35
C VAL A 233 -8.95 9.00 8.15
N MET A 234 -8.36 8.05 7.42
CA MET A 234 -6.90 7.99 7.23
C MET A 234 -6.34 9.22 6.49
N PRO A 235 -6.86 9.62 5.30
CA PRO A 235 -6.33 10.78 4.61
C PRO A 235 -6.60 12.10 5.34
N LEU A 236 -7.78 12.27 5.97
CA LEU A 236 -8.08 13.49 6.72
C LEU A 236 -7.20 13.63 7.97
N THR A 237 -6.99 12.55 8.71
CA THR A 237 -6.06 12.54 9.85
C THR A 237 -4.64 12.90 9.40
N THR A 238 -4.20 12.32 8.28
CA THR A 238 -2.85 12.58 7.75
C THR A 238 -2.72 14.02 7.26
N TRP A 239 -3.71 14.52 6.54
CA TRP A 239 -3.75 15.92 6.09
C TRP A 239 -3.72 16.89 7.27
N GLY A 240 -4.54 16.64 8.30
CA GLY A 240 -4.55 17.43 9.52
C GLY A 240 -3.21 17.44 10.23
N LEU A 241 -2.53 16.28 10.33
CA LEU A 241 -1.19 16.17 10.89
C LEU A 241 -0.13 16.89 10.04
N CYS A 242 -0.23 16.83 8.71
CA CYS A 242 0.65 17.60 7.83
C CYS A 242 0.54 19.11 8.12
N ARG A 243 -0.70 19.62 8.25
CA ARG A 243 -0.94 21.03 8.59
C ARG A 243 -0.43 21.39 9.98
N LEU A 244 -0.68 20.54 10.97
CA LEU A 244 -0.28 20.76 12.36
C LEU A 244 1.25 20.75 12.56
N LEU A 245 1.94 19.84 11.86
CA LEU A 245 3.39 19.67 11.98
C LEU A 245 4.18 20.44 10.91
N GLY A 246 3.53 21.23 10.08
CA GLY A 246 4.17 22.05 9.05
C GLY A 246 4.78 21.24 7.89
N LEU A 247 4.31 20.00 7.66
CA LEU A 247 4.75 19.21 6.53
C LEU A 247 4.03 19.68 5.26
N GLY A 248 4.79 20.17 4.28
CA GLY A 248 4.28 20.68 3.00
C GLY A 248 4.92 20.01 1.78
N GLY A 249 4.58 20.55 0.58
CA GLY A 249 5.17 20.12 -0.69
C GLY A 249 4.88 18.68 -1.07
N GLN A 250 5.77 18.08 -1.86
CA GLN A 250 5.63 16.72 -2.39
C GLN A 250 5.52 15.67 -1.28
N ALA A 251 6.22 15.87 -0.17
CA ALA A 251 6.20 14.93 0.96
C ALA A 251 4.81 14.85 1.62
N ALA A 252 4.11 15.98 1.79
CA ALA A 252 2.75 16.00 2.32
C ALA A 252 1.77 15.31 1.36
N VAL A 253 1.84 15.64 0.07
CA VAL A 253 0.96 15.04 -0.95
C VAL A 253 1.14 13.51 -0.99
N VAL A 254 2.37 13.02 -1.01
CA VAL A 254 2.64 11.58 -1.00
C VAL A 254 2.22 10.93 0.32
N ALA A 255 2.40 11.60 1.46
CA ALA A 255 1.93 11.09 2.76
C ALA A 255 0.40 10.92 2.77
N VAL A 256 -0.35 11.93 2.36
CA VAL A 256 -1.83 11.86 2.27
C VAL A 256 -2.27 10.82 1.25
N LEU A 257 -1.62 10.78 0.07
CA LEU A 257 -1.86 9.78 -0.96
C LEU A 257 -1.73 8.37 -0.40
N PHE A 258 -0.63 8.04 0.28
CA PHE A 258 -0.38 6.67 0.79
C PHE A 258 -1.41 6.23 1.81
N GLN A 259 -1.94 7.14 2.60
CA GLN A 259 -3.02 6.83 3.56
C GLN A 259 -4.41 6.72 2.91
N ALA A 260 -4.60 7.27 1.72
CA ALA A 260 -5.85 7.18 0.95
C ALA A 260 -5.89 6.00 -0.04
N LEU A 261 -4.79 5.25 -0.21
CA LEU A 261 -4.73 4.12 -1.15
C LEU A 261 -5.68 2.98 -0.75
N PRO A 262 -6.30 2.28 -1.70
CA PRO A 262 -7.07 1.08 -1.40
C PRO A 262 -6.17 0.01 -0.76
N THR A 263 -6.76 -0.92 -0.03
CA THR A 263 -5.99 -1.96 0.68
C THR A 263 -5.27 -2.92 -0.29
N ALA A 264 -4.24 -3.60 0.21
CA ALA A 264 -3.41 -4.49 -0.59
C ALA A 264 -4.05 -5.87 -0.81
N SER A 265 -3.77 -6.52 -1.95
CA SER A 265 -4.16 -7.91 -2.22
C SER A 265 -3.58 -8.91 -1.20
N SER A 266 -2.38 -8.65 -0.68
CA SER A 266 -1.75 -9.44 0.38
C SER A 266 -2.55 -9.52 1.68
N SER A 267 -3.52 -8.61 1.91
CA SER A 267 -4.44 -8.65 3.05
C SER A 267 -5.32 -9.90 3.04
N TYR A 268 -5.71 -10.38 1.85
CA TYR A 268 -6.45 -11.63 1.71
C TYR A 268 -5.64 -12.85 2.19
N VAL A 269 -4.36 -12.89 1.82
CA VAL A 269 -3.46 -13.97 2.25
C VAL A 269 -3.30 -13.97 3.77
N MET A 270 -3.10 -12.79 4.37
CA MET A 270 -2.99 -12.65 5.82
C MET A 270 -4.30 -13.06 6.53
N ALA A 271 -5.46 -12.66 6.02
CA ALA A 271 -6.75 -13.08 6.58
C ALA A 271 -6.91 -14.61 6.57
N ARG A 272 -6.55 -15.28 5.47
CA ARG A 272 -6.56 -16.74 5.38
C ARG A 272 -5.62 -17.43 6.35
N GLN A 273 -4.41 -16.91 6.50
CA GLN A 273 -3.37 -17.54 7.32
C GLN A 273 -3.63 -17.34 8.82
N MET A 274 -4.17 -16.18 9.20
CA MET A 274 -4.32 -15.78 10.59
C MET A 274 -5.74 -15.91 11.14
N GLY A 275 -6.68 -16.49 10.37
CA GLY A 275 -8.04 -16.79 10.84
C GLY A 275 -8.99 -15.58 10.81
N GLY A 276 -8.80 -14.65 9.87
CA GLY A 276 -9.76 -13.59 9.56
C GLY A 276 -10.81 -14.02 8.55
N ASN A 277 -11.79 -13.16 8.28
CA ASN A 277 -12.81 -13.38 7.25
C ASN A 277 -12.25 -13.08 5.84
N ALA A 278 -11.66 -14.11 5.19
CA ALA A 278 -11.06 -13.97 3.87
C ALA A 278 -12.08 -13.59 2.76
N PRO A 279 -13.30 -14.12 2.71
CA PRO A 279 -14.33 -13.64 1.77
C PRO A 279 -14.67 -12.17 1.92
N LEU A 280 -14.83 -11.67 3.15
CA LEU A 280 -15.03 -10.24 3.42
C LEU A 280 -13.81 -9.42 2.97
N MET A 281 -12.59 -9.90 3.27
CA MET A 281 -11.37 -9.22 2.86
C MET A 281 -11.25 -9.10 1.33
N ALA A 282 -11.60 -10.15 0.58
CA ALA A 282 -11.64 -10.11 -0.89
C ALA A 282 -12.63 -9.04 -1.39
N THR A 283 -13.81 -8.95 -0.77
CA THR A 283 -14.83 -7.94 -1.10
C THR A 283 -14.32 -6.52 -0.79
N ILE A 284 -13.67 -6.31 0.35
CA ILE A 284 -13.06 -5.01 0.74
C ILE A 284 -12.01 -4.61 -0.31
N ILE A 285 -11.09 -5.51 -0.68
CA ILE A 285 -10.06 -5.25 -1.69
C ILE A 285 -10.71 -4.82 -3.01
N ALA A 286 -11.68 -5.58 -3.51
CA ALA A 286 -12.34 -5.31 -4.78
C ALA A 286 -13.06 -3.95 -4.77
N LEU A 287 -13.91 -3.71 -3.77
CA LEU A 287 -14.66 -2.46 -3.66
C LEU A 287 -13.74 -1.25 -3.51
N GLN A 288 -12.76 -1.33 -2.61
CA GLN A 288 -11.83 -0.22 -2.40
C GLN A 288 -11.00 0.07 -3.65
N THR A 289 -10.57 -0.96 -4.39
CA THR A 289 -9.82 -0.75 -5.63
C THR A 289 -10.65 -0.04 -6.69
N VAL A 290 -11.92 -0.42 -6.85
CA VAL A 290 -12.84 0.27 -7.77
C VAL A 290 -13.15 1.69 -7.29
N ALA A 291 -13.47 1.86 -6.01
CA ALA A 291 -13.77 3.17 -5.43
C ALA A 291 -12.57 4.13 -5.50
N ALA A 292 -11.34 3.62 -5.48
CA ALA A 292 -10.12 4.41 -5.60
C ALA A 292 -10.05 5.22 -6.91
N ALA A 293 -10.69 4.76 -7.98
CA ALA A 293 -10.78 5.51 -9.24
C ALA A 293 -11.46 6.89 -9.07
N VAL A 294 -12.34 7.02 -8.08
CA VAL A 294 -13.05 8.27 -7.75
C VAL A 294 -12.44 8.96 -6.54
N THR A 295 -12.11 8.20 -5.48
CA THR A 295 -11.66 8.78 -4.20
C THR A 295 -10.25 9.36 -4.29
N LEU A 296 -9.32 8.74 -5.05
CA LEU A 296 -7.96 9.25 -5.17
C LEU A 296 -7.87 10.60 -5.88
N PRO A 297 -8.59 10.86 -7.02
CA PRO A 297 -8.64 12.20 -7.59
C PRO A 297 -9.13 13.26 -6.60
N LEU A 298 -10.17 12.94 -5.81
CA LEU A 298 -10.73 13.87 -4.82
C LEU A 298 -9.72 14.18 -3.71
N VAL A 299 -9.08 13.14 -3.15
CA VAL A 299 -8.06 13.32 -2.10
C VAL A 299 -6.85 14.09 -2.64
N LEU A 300 -6.38 13.76 -3.85
CA LEU A 300 -5.26 14.49 -4.47
C LEU A 300 -5.61 15.94 -4.77
N SER A 301 -6.86 16.24 -5.17
CA SER A 301 -7.29 17.63 -5.36
C SER A 301 -7.23 18.45 -4.06
N LEU A 302 -7.59 17.84 -2.92
CA LEU A 302 -7.48 18.46 -1.59
C LEU A 302 -6.03 18.59 -1.11
N ALA A 303 -5.19 17.61 -1.41
CA ALA A 303 -3.78 17.61 -0.97
C ALA A 303 -2.90 18.56 -1.80
N LEU A 304 -3.31 18.88 -3.03
CA LEU A 304 -2.60 19.78 -3.95
C LEU A 304 -3.10 21.24 -3.85
N SER A 305 -4.23 21.51 -3.16
CA SER A 305 -4.72 22.85 -2.82
C SER A 305 -4.02 23.40 -1.58
#